data_1fdf91277af24f1410a2564edc2bff4d
#
_entry.id   1fdf91277af24f1410a2564edc2bff4d
#
_cell.length_a   1.000
_cell.length_b   1.000
_cell.length_c   1.000
_cell.angle_alpha   90.00
_cell.angle_beta   90.00
_cell.angle_gamma   90.00
#
_symmetry.space_group_name_H-M   'P 1'
#
loop_
_entity.id
_entity.type
_entity.pdbx_description
1 polymer ?
#
loop_
_entity_poly.entity_id
_entity_poly.type
_entity_poly.pdbx_seq_one_letter_code
_entity_poly.pdbx_strand_id
1 'polypeptide(L)'
;MNNKNIRNIAIIAHVDHGKTTLVDALLRQSHVFRENEQVQERVMDSNDQEKERGITILSKNTSVMHGDIKINIVDTPGHADFGGEVERVLKTVDGVLLLVDAFEGAMPQTREVLKKSLALGLKPIVVINKIDRPGAQPEKVVDQVIELFIELNATDEQLDFPVVYASAKNGIAKMDLADETTDLSCLFETIINTIEPPKCEIEGPAQMLVSNIDYDDYVGRIGIGRLERGTMKVGMPVSICGKEDKITQGRIAKLYTHVGLKKVEVEEVGAGDIIEFAGLSDINIGDTVCDFEHPEKIPFVDIDEPTVTMTFSVNNGPFAGKEGQFVTSRHIRDRLYKELERNVSLRVKDGETPDSFEVSGRGELHLSVLIETMRREGFELLVSRPKVIFKEIDGVKCEPIELLVVNVPDDCVGNVIEKLGRRKGEMVNMEPAEAGHTKIEFRIPARGIIGYRTEFLTDTKGEGTMNHIFDAYEPYKGDIQARVRGTIVAFEPGKSVTYGLYNAQDKGDLFIGPGVDVYEGMIVGLNSRGEDLAINVCKEKHLTNTRASGSDDALRLVPPLQMSLEKAIEFIAEDELVEVTPKNIRLRKKTLDTKTREREARR
;
A
#
# COMPACT_ATOMS: atom_id res chain seq x y z
N MET A 1 -33.41 -4.76 12.71
CA MET A 1 -33.55 -5.43 11.40
C MET A 1 -33.32 -6.91 11.60
N ASN A 2 -34.04 -7.76 10.90
CA ASN A 2 -33.80 -9.19 10.97
C ASN A 2 -32.51 -9.50 10.19
N ASN A 3 -31.57 -10.28 10.75
CA ASN A 3 -30.27 -10.57 10.11
C ASN A 3 -30.41 -11.17 8.70
N LYS A 4 -31.57 -11.80 8.37
CA LYS A 4 -31.86 -12.32 7.04
C LYS A 4 -31.80 -11.29 5.92
N ASN A 5 -31.94 -10.02 6.25
CA ASN A 5 -31.90 -8.89 5.32
C ASN A 5 -30.53 -8.23 5.19
N ILE A 6 -29.48 -8.85 5.71
CA ILE A 6 -28.12 -8.33 5.63
C ILE A 6 -27.25 -9.30 4.83
N ARG A 7 -26.33 -8.76 4.03
CA ARG A 7 -25.21 -9.47 3.41
C ARG A 7 -23.93 -8.66 3.64
N ASN A 8 -22.88 -9.29 4.11
CA ASN A 8 -21.59 -8.67 4.33
C ASN A 8 -20.59 -9.25 3.34
N ILE A 9 -20.05 -8.42 2.46
CA ILE A 9 -19.12 -8.85 1.43
C ILE A 9 -17.87 -7.97 1.43
N ALA A 10 -16.72 -8.56 1.10
CA ALA A 10 -15.51 -7.84 0.77
C ALA A 10 -15.22 -7.94 -0.73
N ILE A 11 -14.68 -6.89 -1.31
CA ILE A 11 -14.22 -6.91 -2.71
C ILE A 11 -12.71 -7.05 -2.73
N ILE A 12 -12.24 -8.13 -3.33
CA ILE A 12 -10.84 -8.49 -3.49
C ILE A 12 -10.47 -8.30 -4.95
N ALA A 13 -9.41 -7.57 -5.22
CA ALA A 13 -8.90 -7.39 -6.58
C ALA A 13 -7.41 -7.07 -6.56
N HIS A 14 -6.74 -7.40 -7.65
CA HIS A 14 -5.42 -6.82 -7.91
C HIS A 14 -5.56 -5.31 -8.23
N VAL A 15 -4.46 -4.58 -8.09
CA VAL A 15 -4.38 -3.17 -8.51
C VAL A 15 -4.80 -3.06 -9.98
N ASP A 16 -5.56 -2.04 -10.31
CA ASP A 16 -6.09 -1.77 -11.65
C ASP A 16 -7.10 -2.77 -12.24
N HIS A 17 -7.49 -3.84 -11.56
CA HIS A 17 -8.57 -4.74 -12.02
C HIS A 17 -9.97 -4.10 -12.01
N GLY A 18 -10.10 -2.88 -11.51
CA GLY A 18 -11.34 -2.08 -11.58
C GLY A 18 -12.23 -2.17 -10.35
N LYS A 19 -11.66 -2.47 -9.19
CA LYS A 19 -12.36 -2.57 -7.90
C LYS A 19 -13.17 -1.31 -7.57
N THR A 20 -12.51 -0.15 -7.51
CA THR A 20 -13.15 1.14 -7.21
C THR A 20 -14.25 1.47 -8.23
N THR A 21 -14.01 1.18 -9.52
CA THR A 21 -14.99 1.39 -10.59
C THR A 21 -16.23 0.51 -10.40
N LEU A 22 -16.07 -0.75 -9.96
CA LEU A 22 -17.19 -1.65 -9.69
C LEU A 22 -18.01 -1.15 -8.50
N VAL A 23 -17.35 -0.74 -7.41
CA VAL A 23 -18.05 -0.20 -6.23
C VAL A 23 -18.81 1.07 -6.59
N ASP A 24 -18.21 1.97 -7.36
CA ASP A 24 -18.90 3.17 -7.85
C ASP A 24 -20.13 2.83 -8.70
N ALA A 25 -20.04 1.81 -9.57
CA ALA A 25 -21.15 1.36 -10.39
C ALA A 25 -22.29 0.74 -9.54
N LEU A 26 -21.95 -0.07 -8.52
CA LEU A 26 -22.92 -0.62 -7.57
C LEU A 26 -23.64 0.48 -6.79
N LEU A 27 -22.89 1.48 -6.30
CA LEU A 27 -23.45 2.62 -5.59
C LEU A 27 -24.40 3.46 -6.46
N ARG A 28 -24.04 3.69 -7.73
CA ARG A 28 -24.91 4.45 -8.67
C ARG A 28 -26.21 3.73 -8.94
N GLN A 29 -26.18 2.40 -9.15
CA GLN A 29 -27.37 1.63 -9.49
C GLN A 29 -28.26 1.28 -8.29
N SER A 30 -27.74 1.36 -7.07
CA SER A 30 -28.53 1.22 -5.85
C SER A 30 -29.36 2.45 -5.48
N HIS A 31 -29.39 3.50 -6.34
CA HIS A 31 -30.11 4.76 -6.11
C HIS A 31 -29.74 5.50 -4.81
N VAL A 32 -28.53 5.28 -4.31
CA VAL A 32 -28.01 5.98 -3.11
C VAL A 32 -27.77 7.45 -3.39
N PHE A 33 -27.48 7.82 -4.63
CA PHE A 33 -27.32 9.21 -5.06
C PHE A 33 -28.63 9.79 -5.60
N ARG A 34 -28.86 11.08 -5.36
CA ARG A 34 -29.98 11.79 -5.96
C ARG A 34 -29.75 11.96 -7.47
N GLU A 35 -30.81 11.91 -8.30
CA GLU A 35 -30.75 11.97 -9.77
C GLU A 35 -29.96 13.17 -10.34
N ASN A 36 -29.77 14.24 -9.56
CA ASN A 36 -29.06 15.45 -9.95
C ASN A 36 -27.70 15.64 -9.25
N GLU A 37 -27.22 14.67 -8.49
CA GLU A 37 -25.93 14.74 -7.79
C GLU A 37 -24.81 14.40 -8.79
N GLN A 38 -23.95 15.37 -9.14
CA GLN A 38 -22.75 15.09 -9.94
C GLN A 38 -21.76 14.31 -9.07
N VAL A 39 -21.75 13.01 -9.27
CA VAL A 39 -20.83 12.09 -8.57
C VAL A 39 -19.48 12.16 -9.27
N GLN A 40 -18.45 12.58 -8.57
CA GLN A 40 -17.07 12.48 -9.05
C GLN A 40 -16.71 11.00 -9.25
N GLU A 41 -15.88 10.69 -10.23
CA GLU A 41 -15.31 9.34 -10.37
C GLU A 41 -14.44 9.02 -9.14
N ARG A 42 -14.40 7.72 -8.76
CA ARG A 42 -13.68 7.22 -7.58
C ARG A 42 -14.16 7.81 -6.26
N VAL A 43 -15.47 7.74 -6.04
CA VAL A 43 -16.13 8.28 -4.84
C VAL A 43 -15.60 7.65 -3.55
N MET A 44 -15.17 6.38 -3.61
CA MET A 44 -14.58 5.68 -2.46
C MET A 44 -13.15 6.14 -2.16
N ASP A 45 -12.39 6.61 -3.13
CA ASP A 45 -11.02 7.08 -2.92
C ASP A 45 -11.05 8.51 -2.36
N SER A 46 -11.26 8.65 -1.04
CA SER A 46 -11.37 9.96 -0.37
C SER A 46 -10.01 10.61 -0.10
N ASN A 47 -8.93 9.84 -0.09
CA ASN A 47 -7.57 10.32 0.14
C ASN A 47 -6.93 10.74 -1.19
N ASP A 48 -6.30 11.91 -1.22
CA ASP A 48 -5.60 12.40 -2.42
C ASP A 48 -4.50 11.44 -2.88
N GLN A 49 -3.82 10.76 -1.95
CA GLN A 49 -2.80 9.76 -2.29
C GLN A 49 -3.39 8.51 -2.96
N GLU A 50 -4.59 8.09 -2.58
CA GLU A 50 -5.31 6.98 -3.25
C GLU A 50 -5.67 7.36 -4.69
N LYS A 51 -6.18 8.59 -4.89
CA LYS A 51 -6.53 9.12 -6.23
C LYS A 51 -5.32 9.25 -7.15
N GLU A 52 -4.21 9.79 -6.62
CA GLU A 52 -2.98 10.02 -7.37
C GLU A 52 -2.30 8.69 -7.77
N ARG A 53 -2.32 7.70 -6.88
CA ARG A 53 -1.68 6.40 -7.07
C ARG A 53 -2.57 5.35 -7.73
N GLY A 54 -3.89 5.58 -7.75
CA GLY A 54 -4.87 4.63 -8.26
C GLY A 54 -5.05 3.37 -7.41
N ILE A 55 -4.65 3.40 -6.13
CA ILE A 55 -4.73 2.25 -5.22
C ILE A 55 -5.55 2.59 -3.98
N THR A 56 -6.28 1.62 -3.44
CA THR A 56 -6.91 1.74 -2.12
C THR A 56 -5.86 1.50 -1.05
N ILE A 57 -5.72 2.43 -0.12
CA ILE A 57 -4.76 2.36 1.01
C ILE A 57 -5.48 1.92 2.28
N LEU A 58 -6.67 2.50 2.54
CA LEU A 58 -7.47 2.22 3.72
C LEU A 58 -8.76 1.50 3.33
N SER A 59 -9.12 0.48 4.09
CA SER A 59 -10.42 -0.18 3.94
C SER A 59 -11.55 0.77 4.30
N LYS A 60 -12.60 0.76 3.50
CA LYS A 60 -13.79 1.61 3.68
C LYS A 60 -15.04 0.76 3.67
N ASN A 61 -15.97 1.14 4.52
CA ASN A 61 -17.27 0.52 4.59
C ASN A 61 -18.30 1.35 3.82
N THR A 62 -19.11 0.68 3.04
CA THR A 62 -20.30 1.26 2.40
C THR A 62 -21.42 0.26 2.42
N SER A 63 -22.62 0.70 2.14
CA SER A 63 -23.73 -0.23 1.96
C SER A 63 -24.63 0.18 0.81
N VAL A 64 -25.25 -0.79 0.18
CA VAL A 64 -26.23 -0.60 -0.87
C VAL A 64 -27.51 -1.36 -0.51
N MET A 65 -28.65 -0.87 -0.99
CA MET A 65 -29.93 -1.56 -0.83
C MET A 65 -30.34 -2.19 -2.16
N HIS A 66 -30.72 -3.46 -2.14
CA HIS A 66 -31.37 -4.10 -3.26
C HIS A 66 -32.67 -4.74 -2.76
N GLY A 67 -33.80 -4.13 -3.10
CA GLY A 67 -35.07 -4.42 -2.43
C GLY A 67 -34.99 -4.15 -0.92
N ASP A 68 -35.39 -5.15 -0.13
CA ASP A 68 -35.33 -5.08 1.35
C ASP A 68 -34.01 -5.58 1.94
N ILE A 69 -33.01 -5.92 1.10
CA ILE A 69 -31.75 -6.49 1.54
C ILE A 69 -30.69 -5.40 1.55
N LYS A 70 -30.04 -5.23 2.70
CA LYS A 70 -28.85 -4.38 2.88
C LYS A 70 -27.60 -5.20 2.56
N ILE A 71 -26.81 -4.75 1.62
CA ILE A 71 -25.52 -5.33 1.27
C ILE A 71 -24.43 -4.39 1.77
N ASN A 72 -23.73 -4.77 2.85
CA ASN A 72 -22.55 -4.09 3.31
C ASN A 72 -21.37 -4.50 2.43
N ILE A 73 -20.67 -3.53 1.88
CA ILE A 73 -19.52 -3.72 1.02
C ILE A 73 -18.30 -3.13 1.73
N VAL A 74 -17.33 -3.98 2.01
CA VAL A 74 -16.05 -3.54 2.56
C VAL A 74 -15.03 -3.53 1.43
N ASP A 75 -14.53 -2.34 1.12
CA ASP A 75 -13.46 -2.16 0.15
C ASP A 75 -12.12 -2.51 0.78
N THR A 76 -11.37 -3.42 0.16
CA THR A 76 -10.09 -3.89 0.70
C THR A 76 -8.90 -3.29 -0.04
N PRO A 77 -7.80 -2.95 0.65
CA PRO A 77 -6.56 -2.60 -0.02
C PRO A 77 -6.11 -3.73 -0.96
N GLY A 78 -5.68 -3.36 -2.17
CA GLY A 78 -5.22 -4.32 -3.18
C GLY A 78 -3.72 -4.64 -3.10
N HIS A 79 -2.92 -3.91 -2.31
CA HIS A 79 -1.48 -4.07 -2.23
C HIS A 79 -1.06 -4.93 -1.03
N ALA A 80 -0.03 -5.78 -1.23
CA ALA A 80 0.47 -6.71 -0.21
C ALA A 80 0.91 -6.04 1.10
N ASP A 81 1.45 -4.80 1.02
CA ASP A 81 1.90 -4.02 2.18
C ASP A 81 0.78 -3.70 3.17
N PHE A 82 -0.48 -3.77 2.74
CA PHE A 82 -1.68 -3.56 3.57
C PHE A 82 -2.39 -4.86 3.97
N GLY A 83 -1.74 -6.01 3.83
CA GLY A 83 -2.30 -7.34 4.09
C GLY A 83 -2.92 -7.53 5.49
N GLY A 84 -2.45 -6.79 6.51
CA GLY A 84 -3.05 -6.80 7.86
C GLY A 84 -4.43 -6.17 7.93
N GLU A 85 -4.70 -5.17 7.10
CA GLU A 85 -6.03 -4.59 6.99
C GLU A 85 -6.98 -5.54 6.28
N VAL A 86 -6.50 -6.17 5.22
CA VAL A 86 -7.28 -7.18 4.48
C VAL A 86 -7.74 -8.31 5.40
N GLU A 87 -6.86 -8.87 6.22
CA GLU A 87 -7.20 -9.96 7.11
C GLU A 87 -8.27 -9.58 8.15
N ARG A 88 -8.21 -8.36 8.67
CA ARG A 88 -9.22 -7.83 9.59
C ARG A 88 -10.58 -7.66 8.94
N VAL A 89 -10.58 -7.13 7.72
CA VAL A 89 -11.80 -6.96 6.92
C VAL A 89 -12.45 -8.30 6.63
N LEU A 90 -11.67 -9.30 6.22
CA LEU A 90 -12.19 -10.63 5.88
C LEU A 90 -12.92 -11.32 7.04
N LYS A 91 -12.57 -10.99 8.29
CA LYS A 91 -13.27 -11.51 9.48
C LYS A 91 -14.64 -10.85 9.73
N THR A 92 -14.92 -9.70 9.11
CA THR A 92 -16.19 -8.99 9.28
C THR A 92 -17.23 -9.34 8.22
N VAL A 93 -16.85 -10.13 7.22
CA VAL A 93 -17.70 -10.45 6.07
C VAL A 93 -18.05 -11.95 6.00
N ASP A 94 -19.07 -12.27 5.22
CA ASP A 94 -19.57 -13.63 5.05
C ASP A 94 -19.25 -14.21 3.65
N GLY A 95 -18.82 -13.35 2.73
CA GLY A 95 -18.38 -13.75 1.40
C GLY A 95 -17.49 -12.72 0.74
N VAL A 96 -16.89 -13.10 -0.40
CA VAL A 96 -15.95 -12.27 -1.13
C VAL A 96 -16.29 -12.21 -2.62
N LEU A 97 -16.20 -11.01 -3.20
CA LEU A 97 -16.18 -10.82 -4.64
C LEU A 97 -14.73 -10.81 -5.11
N LEU A 98 -14.33 -11.84 -5.82
CA LEU A 98 -13.01 -11.93 -6.44
C LEU A 98 -13.07 -11.30 -7.83
N LEU A 99 -12.53 -10.09 -7.96
CA LEU A 99 -12.51 -9.34 -9.21
C LEU A 99 -11.23 -9.61 -9.99
N VAL A 100 -11.36 -10.14 -11.20
CA VAL A 100 -10.23 -10.49 -12.07
C VAL A 100 -10.40 -9.79 -13.43
N ASP A 101 -9.32 -9.19 -13.95
CA ASP A 101 -9.30 -8.59 -15.28
C ASP A 101 -9.35 -9.69 -16.35
N ALA A 102 -10.27 -9.56 -17.32
CA ALA A 102 -10.45 -10.52 -18.41
C ALA A 102 -9.25 -10.64 -19.38
N PHE A 103 -8.28 -9.71 -19.29
CA PHE A 103 -7.05 -9.71 -20.08
C PHE A 103 -5.82 -10.16 -19.26
N GLU A 104 -5.67 -9.65 -18.03
CA GLU A 104 -4.48 -9.89 -17.20
C GLU A 104 -4.54 -11.22 -16.42
N GLY A 105 -5.76 -11.71 -16.14
CA GLY A 105 -5.96 -12.95 -15.39
C GLY A 105 -5.67 -12.82 -13.89
N ALA A 106 -5.47 -13.96 -13.23
CA ALA A 106 -5.22 -14.03 -11.80
C ALA A 106 -3.78 -13.61 -11.46
N MET A 107 -3.62 -12.58 -10.62
CA MET A 107 -2.34 -11.99 -10.24
C MET A 107 -1.90 -12.41 -8.82
N PRO A 108 -0.60 -12.35 -8.46
CA PRO A 108 -0.07 -12.86 -7.18
C PRO A 108 -0.74 -12.30 -5.92
N GLN A 109 -1.06 -11.02 -5.91
CA GLN A 109 -1.72 -10.39 -4.76
C GLN A 109 -3.13 -10.97 -4.53
N THR A 110 -3.83 -11.29 -5.62
CA THR A 110 -5.11 -11.99 -5.59
C THR A 110 -5.00 -13.35 -4.90
N ARG A 111 -3.90 -14.08 -5.17
CA ARG A 111 -3.62 -15.40 -4.60
C ARG A 111 -3.58 -15.39 -3.06
N GLU A 112 -2.85 -14.44 -2.46
CA GLU A 112 -2.70 -14.38 -1.01
C GLU A 112 -4.01 -14.00 -0.31
N VAL A 113 -4.71 -13.00 -0.82
CA VAL A 113 -6.00 -12.58 -0.24
C VAL A 113 -7.04 -13.69 -0.39
N LEU A 114 -7.05 -14.37 -1.54
CA LEU A 114 -7.92 -15.53 -1.78
C LEU A 114 -7.59 -16.68 -0.83
N LYS A 115 -6.32 -17.02 -0.63
CA LYS A 115 -5.88 -18.05 0.32
C LYS A 115 -6.42 -17.79 1.73
N LYS A 116 -6.29 -16.53 2.21
CA LYS A 116 -6.82 -16.13 3.52
C LYS A 116 -8.35 -16.21 3.57
N SER A 117 -9.04 -15.83 2.50
CA SER A 117 -10.50 -15.91 2.41
C SER A 117 -11.00 -17.36 2.46
N LEU A 118 -10.34 -18.26 1.71
CA LEU A 118 -10.68 -19.69 1.70
C LEU A 118 -10.41 -20.34 3.06
N ALA A 119 -9.30 -19.99 3.73
CA ALA A 119 -8.97 -20.47 5.07
C ALA A 119 -10.00 -20.04 6.14
N LEU A 120 -10.66 -18.89 5.95
CA LEU A 120 -11.75 -18.40 6.80
C LEU A 120 -13.11 -19.02 6.44
N GLY A 121 -13.18 -19.86 5.41
CA GLY A 121 -14.43 -20.49 4.95
C GLY A 121 -15.40 -19.53 4.26
N LEU A 122 -14.92 -18.39 3.77
CA LEU A 122 -15.76 -17.42 3.06
C LEU A 122 -16.19 -17.95 1.70
N LYS A 123 -17.45 -17.66 1.30
CA LYS A 123 -17.97 -18.04 -0.02
C LYS A 123 -17.49 -17.07 -1.08
N PRO A 124 -16.80 -17.53 -2.14
CA PRO A 124 -16.34 -16.69 -3.23
C PRO A 124 -17.41 -16.53 -4.32
N ILE A 125 -17.45 -15.34 -4.92
CA ILE A 125 -18.10 -15.06 -6.19
C ILE A 125 -17.01 -14.49 -7.10
N VAL A 126 -16.83 -15.08 -8.27
CA VAL A 126 -15.81 -14.62 -9.23
C VAL A 126 -16.43 -13.66 -10.22
N VAL A 127 -15.85 -12.46 -10.33
CA VAL A 127 -16.29 -11.42 -11.26
C VAL A 127 -15.19 -11.18 -12.28
N ILE A 128 -15.38 -11.61 -13.51
CA ILE A 128 -14.48 -11.37 -14.64
C ILE A 128 -14.80 -10.00 -15.23
N ASN A 129 -13.96 -9.02 -14.93
CA ASN A 129 -14.19 -7.62 -15.29
C ASN A 129 -13.44 -7.20 -16.56
N LYS A 130 -13.85 -6.07 -17.12
CA LYS A 130 -13.30 -5.49 -18.34
C LYS A 130 -13.47 -6.38 -19.58
N ILE A 131 -14.59 -7.08 -19.68
CA ILE A 131 -14.93 -7.91 -20.85
C ILE A 131 -15.04 -7.09 -22.16
N ASP A 132 -15.17 -5.78 -22.04
CA ASP A 132 -15.20 -4.82 -23.15
C ASP A 132 -13.79 -4.46 -23.68
N ARG A 133 -12.71 -4.88 -22.99
CA ARG A 133 -11.33 -4.59 -23.40
C ARG A 133 -10.95 -5.38 -24.65
N PRO A 134 -10.31 -4.75 -25.68
CA PRO A 134 -9.77 -5.47 -26.81
C PRO A 134 -8.76 -6.54 -26.35
N GLY A 135 -8.94 -7.78 -26.81
CA GLY A 135 -8.06 -8.90 -26.44
C GLY A 135 -8.44 -9.58 -25.12
N ALA A 136 -9.56 -9.22 -24.50
CA ALA A 136 -10.08 -9.94 -23.34
C ALA A 136 -10.37 -11.42 -23.67
N GLN A 137 -10.00 -12.33 -22.75
CA GLN A 137 -10.20 -13.78 -22.85
C GLN A 137 -10.90 -14.32 -21.60
N PRO A 138 -12.17 -13.93 -21.37
CA PRO A 138 -12.86 -14.20 -20.12
C PRO A 138 -12.96 -15.70 -19.79
N GLU A 139 -13.18 -16.57 -20.76
CA GLU A 139 -13.27 -18.03 -20.55
C GLU A 139 -11.95 -18.62 -20.06
N LYS A 140 -10.84 -18.22 -20.68
CA LYS A 140 -9.49 -18.67 -20.28
C LYS A 140 -9.13 -18.16 -18.86
N VAL A 141 -9.56 -16.95 -18.51
CA VAL A 141 -9.32 -16.40 -17.17
C VAL A 141 -10.13 -17.17 -16.11
N VAL A 142 -11.32 -17.66 -16.45
CA VAL A 142 -12.09 -18.56 -15.56
C VAL A 142 -11.29 -19.84 -15.29
N ASP A 143 -10.71 -20.47 -16.33
CA ASP A 143 -9.88 -21.67 -16.18
C ASP A 143 -8.67 -21.40 -15.25
N GLN A 144 -7.97 -20.28 -15.44
CA GLN A 144 -6.87 -19.86 -14.57
C GLN A 144 -7.30 -19.65 -13.11
N VAL A 145 -8.51 -19.12 -12.89
CA VAL A 145 -9.07 -18.94 -11.54
C VAL A 145 -9.38 -20.30 -10.91
N ILE A 146 -9.94 -21.23 -11.67
CA ILE A 146 -10.20 -22.61 -11.18
C ILE A 146 -8.88 -23.29 -10.80
N GLU A 147 -7.84 -23.20 -11.64
CA GLU A 147 -6.51 -23.73 -11.33
C GLU A 147 -5.95 -23.12 -10.05
N LEU A 148 -6.07 -21.80 -9.88
CA LEU A 148 -5.65 -21.11 -8.67
C LEU A 148 -6.38 -21.62 -7.41
N PHE A 149 -7.69 -21.86 -7.48
CA PHE A 149 -8.44 -22.41 -6.35
C PHE A 149 -7.99 -23.82 -5.99
N ILE A 150 -7.72 -24.67 -6.99
CA ILE A 150 -7.18 -26.03 -6.80
C ILE A 150 -5.81 -25.97 -6.13
N GLU A 151 -4.90 -25.10 -6.59
CA GLU A 151 -3.57 -24.91 -6.00
C GLU A 151 -3.64 -24.43 -4.53
N LEU A 152 -4.67 -23.65 -4.19
CA LEU A 152 -4.91 -23.16 -2.84
C LEU A 152 -5.63 -24.17 -1.95
N ASN A 153 -5.87 -25.41 -2.41
CA ASN A 153 -6.60 -26.47 -1.72
C ASN A 153 -8.02 -26.04 -1.31
N ALA A 154 -8.73 -25.34 -2.20
CA ALA A 154 -10.13 -25.01 -1.99
C ALA A 154 -10.97 -26.28 -1.83
N THR A 155 -12.00 -26.21 -1.00
CA THR A 155 -12.97 -27.31 -0.84
C THR A 155 -13.89 -27.40 -2.07
N ASP A 156 -14.55 -28.56 -2.26
CA ASP A 156 -15.50 -28.75 -3.35
C ASP A 156 -16.61 -27.68 -3.34
N GLU A 157 -17.07 -27.28 -2.14
CA GLU A 157 -18.06 -26.21 -1.98
C GLU A 157 -17.52 -24.83 -2.39
N GLN A 158 -16.22 -24.60 -2.23
CA GLN A 158 -15.57 -23.36 -2.63
C GLN A 158 -15.21 -23.34 -4.11
N LEU A 159 -15.06 -24.51 -4.74
CA LEU A 159 -14.88 -24.66 -6.19
C LEU A 159 -16.18 -24.47 -6.99
N ASP A 160 -17.32 -24.67 -6.35
CA ASP A 160 -18.65 -24.43 -6.95
C ASP A 160 -19.05 -22.94 -6.81
N PHE A 161 -18.18 -22.05 -7.26
CA PHE A 161 -18.42 -20.62 -7.22
C PHE A 161 -19.16 -20.12 -8.47
N PRO A 162 -20.09 -19.17 -8.35
CA PRO A 162 -20.71 -18.53 -9.51
C PRO A 162 -19.71 -17.57 -10.17
N VAL A 163 -19.77 -17.52 -11.51
CA VAL A 163 -18.98 -16.60 -12.35
C VAL A 163 -19.92 -15.54 -12.92
N VAL A 164 -19.54 -14.27 -12.77
CA VAL A 164 -20.24 -13.13 -13.35
C VAL A 164 -19.29 -12.37 -14.27
N TYR A 165 -19.71 -12.12 -15.49
CA TYR A 165 -18.95 -11.33 -16.47
C TYR A 165 -19.38 -9.87 -16.39
N ALA A 166 -18.43 -8.95 -16.21
CA ALA A 166 -18.74 -7.56 -15.97
C ALA A 166 -17.90 -6.57 -16.81
N SER A 167 -18.51 -5.44 -17.11
CA SER A 167 -17.80 -4.23 -17.47
C SER A 167 -18.19 -3.15 -16.47
N ALA A 168 -17.40 -3.01 -15.41
CA ALA A 168 -17.66 -2.05 -14.34
C ALA A 168 -17.72 -0.60 -14.88
N LYS A 169 -16.91 -0.28 -15.89
CA LYS A 169 -16.90 1.02 -16.56
C LYS A 169 -18.23 1.34 -17.23
N ASN A 170 -18.84 0.34 -17.86
CA ASN A 170 -20.12 0.49 -18.56
C ASN A 170 -21.31 0.23 -17.62
N GLY A 171 -21.07 -0.21 -16.37
CA GLY A 171 -22.10 -0.50 -15.38
C GLY A 171 -22.97 -1.71 -15.75
N ILE A 172 -22.41 -2.73 -16.40
CA ILE A 172 -23.12 -3.93 -16.84
C ILE A 172 -22.50 -5.20 -16.25
N ALA A 173 -23.37 -6.18 -15.95
CA ALA A 173 -22.95 -7.51 -15.54
C ALA A 173 -23.90 -8.58 -16.12
N LYS A 174 -23.37 -9.78 -16.40
CA LYS A 174 -24.11 -10.88 -17.01
C LYS A 174 -23.59 -12.25 -16.58
N MET A 175 -24.45 -13.25 -16.60
CA MET A 175 -24.10 -14.63 -16.27
C MET A 175 -23.52 -15.39 -17.47
N ASP A 176 -23.97 -15.07 -18.67
CA ASP A 176 -23.47 -15.61 -19.93
C ASP A 176 -22.97 -14.47 -20.82
N LEU A 177 -21.85 -14.69 -21.54
CA LEU A 177 -21.29 -13.71 -22.45
C LEU A 177 -22.24 -13.34 -23.61
N ALA A 178 -23.19 -14.22 -23.94
CA ALA A 178 -24.19 -13.98 -24.96
C ALA A 178 -25.37 -13.13 -24.50
N ASP A 179 -25.57 -12.95 -23.18
CA ASP A 179 -26.67 -12.18 -22.63
C ASP A 179 -26.58 -10.70 -22.99
N GLU A 180 -27.71 -10.09 -23.30
CA GLU A 180 -27.85 -8.64 -23.42
C GLU A 180 -28.32 -8.07 -22.08
N THR A 181 -27.54 -7.22 -21.46
CA THR A 181 -27.86 -6.58 -20.16
C THR A 181 -27.43 -5.12 -20.18
N THR A 182 -28.13 -4.30 -19.42
CA THR A 182 -27.90 -2.85 -19.31
C THR A 182 -27.51 -2.40 -17.92
N ASP A 183 -27.48 -3.32 -16.95
CA ASP A 183 -27.26 -3.00 -15.55
C ASP A 183 -26.46 -4.11 -14.79
N LEU A 184 -26.32 -3.94 -13.48
CA LEU A 184 -25.66 -4.87 -12.57
C LEU A 184 -26.63 -5.78 -11.79
N SER A 185 -27.92 -5.84 -12.17
CA SER A 185 -28.94 -6.58 -11.41
C SER A 185 -28.57 -8.03 -11.19
N CYS A 186 -28.00 -8.72 -12.20
CA CYS A 186 -27.58 -10.11 -12.05
C CYS A 186 -26.46 -10.28 -11.00
N LEU A 187 -25.57 -9.30 -10.83
CA LEU A 187 -24.55 -9.34 -9.78
C LEU A 187 -25.17 -9.18 -8.39
N PHE A 188 -26.13 -8.27 -8.21
CA PHE A 188 -26.86 -8.14 -6.95
C PHE A 188 -27.60 -9.42 -6.59
N GLU A 189 -28.30 -10.03 -7.54
CA GLU A 189 -29.01 -11.29 -7.35
C GLU A 189 -28.04 -12.42 -7.02
N THR A 190 -26.91 -12.52 -7.70
CA THR A 190 -25.87 -13.52 -7.42
C THR A 190 -25.33 -13.36 -6.00
N ILE A 191 -25.05 -12.13 -5.55
CA ILE A 191 -24.60 -11.86 -4.17
C ILE A 191 -25.66 -12.36 -3.17
N ILE A 192 -26.93 -12.00 -3.36
CA ILE A 192 -28.01 -12.32 -2.44
C ILE A 192 -28.26 -13.84 -2.36
N ASN A 193 -28.18 -14.54 -3.48
CA ASN A 193 -28.45 -15.97 -3.57
C ASN A 193 -27.25 -16.83 -3.09
N THR A 194 -26.01 -16.36 -3.29
CA THR A 194 -24.80 -17.13 -2.95
C THR A 194 -24.35 -16.89 -1.52
N ILE A 195 -24.35 -15.62 -1.08
CA ILE A 195 -23.86 -15.27 0.25
C ILE A 195 -24.99 -15.43 1.26
N GLU A 196 -24.75 -16.27 2.26
CA GLU A 196 -25.72 -16.48 3.34
C GLU A 196 -25.85 -15.22 4.22
N PRO A 197 -27.01 -15.03 4.88
CA PRO A 197 -27.12 -14.04 5.94
C PRO A 197 -26.07 -14.28 7.04
N PRO A 198 -25.58 -13.22 7.71
CA PRO A 198 -24.57 -13.37 8.75
C PRO A 198 -25.03 -14.33 9.86
N LYS A 199 -24.16 -15.28 10.18
CA LYS A 199 -24.35 -16.22 11.29
C LYS A 199 -24.13 -15.48 12.60
N CYS A 200 -25.19 -14.91 13.16
CA CYS A 200 -25.12 -14.12 14.39
C CYS A 200 -26.24 -14.52 15.37
N GLU A 201 -25.99 -14.34 16.64
CA GLU A 201 -26.98 -14.54 17.71
C GLU A 201 -27.77 -13.25 17.93
N ILE A 202 -29.05 -13.22 17.52
CA ILE A 202 -29.90 -12.02 17.64
C ILE A 202 -30.27 -11.76 19.11
N GLU A 203 -30.57 -12.83 19.86
CA GLU A 203 -30.89 -12.77 21.28
C GLU A 203 -29.66 -13.09 22.11
N GLY A 204 -29.33 -12.26 23.07
CA GLY A 204 -28.17 -12.45 23.93
C GLY A 204 -27.45 -11.15 24.27
N PRO A 205 -26.45 -11.22 25.17
CA PRO A 205 -25.65 -10.06 25.52
C PRO A 205 -24.82 -9.57 24.33
N ALA A 206 -24.77 -8.27 24.12
CA ALA A 206 -24.06 -7.65 23.00
C ALA A 206 -22.57 -8.04 22.98
N GLN A 207 -22.03 -8.35 21.79
CA GLN A 207 -20.63 -8.69 21.63
C GLN A 207 -20.15 -8.31 20.22
N MET A 208 -19.03 -7.59 20.15
CA MET A 208 -18.44 -7.07 18.93
C MET A 208 -16.92 -7.08 19.03
N LEU A 209 -16.25 -7.58 17.99
CA LEU A 209 -14.80 -7.45 17.84
C LEU A 209 -14.49 -6.15 17.08
N VAL A 210 -13.59 -5.33 17.64
CA VAL A 210 -13.08 -4.13 16.95
C VAL A 210 -12.10 -4.52 15.87
N SER A 211 -12.51 -4.42 14.62
CA SER A 211 -11.71 -4.77 13.45
C SER A 211 -10.90 -3.60 12.90
N ASN A 212 -11.41 -2.36 13.09
CA ASN A 212 -10.75 -1.15 12.65
C ASN A 212 -11.04 0.02 13.60
N ILE A 213 -10.20 1.06 13.55
CA ILE A 213 -10.38 2.30 14.30
C ILE A 213 -10.28 3.48 13.35
N ASP A 214 -11.23 4.40 13.47
CA ASP A 214 -11.20 5.73 12.87
C ASP A 214 -11.08 6.79 13.98
N TYR A 215 -10.79 8.01 13.62
CA TYR A 215 -10.68 9.13 14.54
C TYR A 215 -11.37 10.37 13.99
N ASP A 216 -12.19 10.97 14.80
CA ASP A 216 -12.86 12.24 14.52
C ASP A 216 -12.51 13.24 15.62
N ASP A 217 -12.20 14.49 15.24
CA ASP A 217 -11.74 15.52 16.19
C ASP A 217 -12.80 15.91 17.23
N TYR A 218 -14.08 15.62 16.99
CA TYR A 218 -15.20 15.96 17.90
C TYR A 218 -15.62 14.80 18.79
N VAL A 219 -15.61 13.57 18.29
CA VAL A 219 -16.07 12.39 19.04
C VAL A 219 -14.93 11.49 19.51
N GLY A 220 -13.70 11.77 19.09
CA GLY A 220 -12.52 10.97 19.42
C GLY A 220 -12.42 9.69 18.61
N ARG A 221 -11.94 8.61 19.24
CA ARG A 221 -11.80 7.30 18.62
C ARG A 221 -13.15 6.69 18.29
N ILE A 222 -13.26 6.14 17.10
CA ILE A 222 -14.43 5.43 16.58
C ILE A 222 -14.02 3.98 16.35
N GLY A 223 -14.60 3.05 17.09
CA GLY A 223 -14.41 1.62 16.85
C GLY A 223 -15.35 1.13 15.75
N ILE A 224 -14.81 0.29 14.86
CA ILE A 224 -15.52 -0.28 13.71
C ILE A 224 -15.44 -1.80 13.77
N GLY A 225 -16.56 -2.50 13.53
CA GLY A 225 -16.60 -3.95 13.47
C GLY A 225 -17.98 -4.49 13.21
N ARG A 226 -18.10 -5.82 13.15
CA ARG A 226 -19.37 -6.51 13.05
C ARG A 226 -19.92 -6.82 14.45
N LEU A 227 -21.19 -6.52 14.66
CA LEU A 227 -21.90 -6.95 15.87
C LEU A 227 -22.25 -8.43 15.75
N GLU A 228 -21.53 -9.28 16.51
CA GLU A 228 -21.66 -10.74 16.40
C GLU A 228 -22.89 -11.27 17.15
N ARG A 229 -23.26 -10.61 18.27
CA ARG A 229 -24.34 -11.04 19.14
C ARG A 229 -25.08 -9.85 19.73
N GLY A 230 -26.37 -10.03 19.92
CA GLY A 230 -27.26 -9.12 20.65
C GLY A 230 -27.56 -7.81 19.94
N THR A 231 -27.81 -6.80 20.72
CA THR A 231 -28.18 -5.46 20.26
C THR A 231 -27.35 -4.42 20.99
N MET A 232 -26.82 -3.44 20.25
CA MET A 232 -26.08 -2.32 20.81
C MET A 232 -26.91 -1.03 20.72
N LYS A 233 -26.93 -0.24 21.79
CA LYS A 233 -27.72 1.01 21.91
C LYS A 233 -26.89 2.17 22.36
N VAL A 234 -27.26 3.38 21.97
CA VAL A 234 -26.68 4.62 22.48
C VAL A 234 -26.94 4.71 23.99
N GLY A 235 -25.92 5.10 24.74
CA GLY A 235 -25.97 5.19 26.21
C GLY A 235 -25.76 3.86 26.97
N MET A 236 -25.63 2.72 26.25
CA MET A 236 -25.41 1.40 26.84
C MET A 236 -24.05 1.35 27.57
N PRO A 237 -23.99 0.87 28.83
CA PRO A 237 -22.74 0.55 29.48
C PRO A 237 -22.15 -0.73 28.84
N VAL A 238 -20.83 -0.75 28.65
CA VAL A 238 -20.12 -1.87 28.02
C VAL A 238 -18.84 -2.19 28.76
N SER A 239 -18.41 -3.43 28.67
CA SER A 239 -17.08 -3.89 29.05
C SER A 239 -16.20 -4.04 27.81
N ILE A 240 -14.93 -3.64 27.91
CA ILE A 240 -13.92 -3.75 26.86
C ILE A 240 -12.91 -4.79 27.32
N CYS A 241 -12.87 -5.94 26.64
CA CYS A 241 -11.90 -7.00 26.88
C CYS A 241 -10.71 -6.80 25.94
N GLY A 242 -9.60 -6.27 26.49
CA GLY A 242 -8.37 -5.96 25.77
C GLY A 242 -7.37 -7.11 25.73
N LYS A 243 -6.15 -6.78 25.29
CA LYS A 243 -4.98 -7.69 25.39
C LYS A 243 -4.67 -7.98 26.85
N GLU A 244 -4.02 -9.13 27.13
CA GLU A 244 -3.59 -9.55 28.49
C GLU A 244 -4.75 -9.65 29.51
N ASP A 245 -5.97 -9.97 29.02
CA ASP A 245 -7.18 -10.12 29.83
C ASP A 245 -7.56 -8.88 30.68
N LYS A 246 -7.07 -7.71 30.29
CA LYS A 246 -7.44 -6.43 30.87
C LYS A 246 -8.88 -6.08 30.49
N ILE A 247 -9.74 -5.94 31.48
CA ILE A 247 -11.13 -5.49 31.28
C ILE A 247 -11.24 -4.04 31.75
N THR A 248 -11.70 -3.17 30.85
CA THR A 248 -12.05 -1.79 31.15
C THR A 248 -13.55 -1.57 30.88
N GLN A 249 -14.12 -0.51 31.43
CA GLN A 249 -15.54 -0.22 31.29
C GLN A 249 -15.73 1.13 30.63
N GLY A 250 -16.83 1.25 29.89
CA GLY A 250 -17.18 2.49 29.21
C GLY A 250 -18.65 2.57 28.85
N ARG A 251 -19.01 3.58 28.08
CA ARG A 251 -20.39 3.80 27.63
C ARG A 251 -20.37 4.21 26.16
N ILE A 252 -21.25 3.64 25.35
CA ILE A 252 -21.45 4.02 23.95
C ILE A 252 -22.07 5.42 23.91
N ALA A 253 -21.34 6.40 23.40
CA ALA A 253 -21.85 7.78 23.29
C ALA A 253 -22.64 7.98 21.99
N LYS A 254 -22.17 7.40 20.89
CA LYS A 254 -22.79 7.47 19.57
C LYS A 254 -22.66 6.15 18.85
N LEU A 255 -23.63 5.87 17.98
CA LEU A 255 -23.70 4.66 17.17
C LEU A 255 -24.02 5.04 15.73
N TYR A 256 -23.31 4.43 14.78
CA TYR A 256 -23.48 4.73 13.36
C TYR A 256 -23.60 3.44 12.55
N THR A 257 -24.37 3.53 11.47
CA THR A 257 -24.41 2.55 10.39
C THR A 257 -24.18 3.24 9.05
N HIS A 258 -23.85 2.49 8.02
CA HIS A 258 -23.67 3.04 6.68
C HIS A 258 -24.98 2.96 5.88
N VAL A 259 -25.29 4.03 5.16
CA VAL A 259 -26.31 4.08 4.09
C VAL A 259 -25.65 4.74 2.90
N GLY A 260 -25.29 3.95 1.90
CA GLY A 260 -24.34 4.36 0.88
C GLY A 260 -22.98 4.69 1.51
N LEU A 261 -22.43 5.84 1.15
CA LEU A 261 -21.16 6.35 1.70
C LEU A 261 -21.35 7.16 3.00
N LYS A 262 -22.59 7.44 3.39
CA LYS A 262 -22.87 8.31 4.53
C LYS A 262 -22.94 7.50 5.82
N LYS A 263 -22.21 7.95 6.84
CA LYS A 263 -22.40 7.53 8.23
C LYS A 263 -23.72 8.12 8.74
N VAL A 264 -24.63 7.28 9.16
CA VAL A 264 -25.93 7.69 9.70
C VAL A 264 -25.96 7.34 11.18
N GLU A 265 -26.21 8.33 12.03
CA GLU A 265 -26.37 8.13 13.47
C GLU A 265 -27.68 7.39 13.74
N VAL A 266 -27.62 6.35 14.57
CA VAL A 266 -28.76 5.49 14.91
C VAL A 266 -28.82 5.27 16.42
N GLU A 267 -30.02 5.04 16.96
CA GLU A 267 -30.24 4.80 18.39
C GLU A 267 -29.89 3.35 18.78
N GLU A 268 -30.06 2.41 17.85
CA GLU A 268 -29.95 0.98 18.10
C GLU A 268 -29.58 0.21 16.84
N VAL A 269 -28.72 -0.83 16.96
CA VAL A 269 -28.36 -1.75 15.88
C VAL A 269 -28.35 -3.18 16.42
N GLY A 270 -28.90 -4.12 15.64
CA GLY A 270 -28.91 -5.56 15.93
C GLY A 270 -27.72 -6.31 15.33
N ALA A 271 -27.51 -7.54 15.84
CA ALA A 271 -26.42 -8.42 15.41
C ALA A 271 -26.44 -8.71 13.89
N GLY A 272 -25.26 -8.85 13.30
CA GLY A 272 -25.01 -9.12 11.89
C GLY A 272 -24.63 -7.90 11.06
N ASP A 273 -24.86 -6.67 11.55
CA ASP A 273 -24.50 -5.44 10.83
C ASP A 273 -23.06 -5.01 11.15
N ILE A 274 -22.43 -4.33 10.20
CA ILE A 274 -21.15 -3.63 10.39
C ILE A 274 -21.47 -2.24 10.89
N ILE A 275 -20.96 -1.93 12.09
CA ILE A 275 -21.29 -0.71 12.82
C ILE A 275 -20.04 0.07 13.22
N GLU A 276 -20.26 1.34 13.50
CA GLU A 276 -19.27 2.22 14.11
C GLU A 276 -19.82 2.80 15.41
N PHE A 277 -18.97 2.92 16.41
CA PHE A 277 -19.36 3.51 17.69
C PHE A 277 -18.28 4.43 18.24
N ALA A 278 -18.69 5.43 19.01
CA ALA A 278 -17.81 6.35 19.72
C ALA A 278 -18.15 6.43 21.22
N GLY A 279 -17.21 6.96 22.00
CA GLY A 279 -17.37 7.15 23.46
C GLY A 279 -16.40 6.32 24.30
N LEU A 280 -15.56 5.50 23.69
CA LEU A 280 -14.55 4.67 24.34
C LEU A 280 -13.16 5.16 23.96
N SER A 281 -12.48 5.92 24.84
CA SER A 281 -11.19 6.57 24.55
C SER A 281 -10.02 5.59 24.39
N ASP A 282 -10.08 4.47 25.13
CA ASP A 282 -8.95 3.53 25.23
C ASP A 282 -9.13 2.26 24.40
N ILE A 283 -10.02 2.31 23.42
CA ILE A 283 -10.29 1.17 22.54
C ILE A 283 -9.15 0.96 21.54
N ASN A 284 -8.81 -0.30 21.31
CA ASN A 284 -7.80 -0.71 20.35
C ASN A 284 -8.35 -1.76 19.37
N ILE A 285 -7.67 -1.93 18.24
CA ILE A 285 -8.01 -2.99 17.30
C ILE A 285 -7.71 -4.35 17.95
N GLY A 286 -8.68 -5.26 17.86
CA GLY A 286 -8.64 -6.58 18.50
C GLY A 286 -9.27 -6.61 19.89
N ASP A 287 -9.68 -5.46 20.44
CA ASP A 287 -10.48 -5.45 21.66
C ASP A 287 -11.90 -5.97 21.37
N THR A 288 -12.49 -6.64 22.33
CA THR A 288 -13.90 -7.04 22.28
C THR A 288 -14.72 -6.10 23.12
N VAL A 289 -15.70 -5.44 22.50
CA VAL A 289 -16.72 -4.66 23.21
C VAL A 289 -17.92 -5.56 23.46
N CYS A 290 -18.28 -5.73 24.73
CA CYS A 290 -19.32 -6.65 25.12
C CYS A 290 -20.23 -6.05 26.20
N ASP A 291 -21.32 -6.76 26.46
CA ASP A 291 -22.25 -6.43 27.52
C ASP A 291 -21.52 -6.23 28.86
N PHE A 292 -21.98 -5.26 29.64
CA PHE A 292 -21.33 -4.88 30.90
C PHE A 292 -21.31 -6.01 31.95
N GLU A 293 -22.37 -6.80 32.02
CA GLU A 293 -22.53 -7.87 33.01
C GLU A 293 -21.91 -9.20 32.57
N HIS A 294 -21.73 -9.37 31.23
CA HIS A 294 -21.24 -10.61 30.64
C HIS A 294 -20.00 -10.35 29.76
N PRO A 295 -18.86 -10.00 30.35
CA PRO A 295 -17.64 -9.77 29.60
C PRO A 295 -17.10 -11.09 29.03
N GLU A 296 -17.12 -11.21 27.71
CA GLU A 296 -16.65 -12.38 26.98
C GLU A 296 -15.79 -11.95 25.78
N LYS A 297 -14.53 -12.39 25.77
CA LYS A 297 -13.56 -12.01 24.74
C LYS A 297 -13.68 -12.87 23.50
N ILE A 298 -13.72 -12.25 22.32
CA ILE A 298 -13.55 -12.93 21.04
C ILE A 298 -12.04 -13.14 20.80
N PRO A 299 -11.59 -14.38 20.44
CA PRO A 299 -10.20 -14.63 20.12
C PRO A 299 -9.74 -13.73 18.97
N PHE A 300 -8.68 -12.98 19.20
CA PHE A 300 -8.03 -12.17 18.16
C PHE A 300 -6.80 -12.90 17.65
N VAL A 301 -6.67 -13.00 16.33
CA VAL A 301 -5.46 -13.55 15.70
C VAL A 301 -4.47 -12.42 15.52
N ASP A 302 -3.23 -12.63 15.96
CA ASP A 302 -2.16 -11.66 15.80
C ASP A 302 -1.94 -11.37 14.31
N ILE A 303 -1.80 -10.07 14.03
CA ILE A 303 -1.52 -9.58 12.68
C ILE A 303 -0.06 -9.87 12.38
N ASP A 304 0.24 -10.24 11.12
CA ASP A 304 1.62 -10.46 10.68
C ASP A 304 2.54 -9.31 11.06
N GLU A 305 3.73 -9.63 11.49
CA GLU A 305 4.71 -8.64 11.94
C GLU A 305 5.31 -7.83 10.78
N PRO A 306 5.79 -6.60 11.07
CA PRO A 306 6.54 -5.81 10.10
C PRO A 306 7.76 -6.55 9.55
N THR A 307 8.03 -6.37 8.26
CA THR A 307 9.18 -6.99 7.57
C THR A 307 10.28 -5.99 7.20
N VAL A 308 9.94 -4.68 7.17
CA VAL A 308 10.85 -3.60 6.77
C VAL A 308 10.89 -2.51 7.84
N THR A 309 12.06 -1.94 8.07
CA THR A 309 12.25 -0.81 8.98
C THR A 309 13.03 0.32 8.31
N MET A 310 12.71 1.56 8.66
CA MET A 310 13.43 2.77 8.25
C MET A 310 13.71 3.65 9.47
N THR A 311 14.80 4.42 9.43
CA THR A 311 15.07 5.44 10.44
C THR A 311 14.50 6.78 9.98
N PHE A 312 13.64 7.37 10.79
CA PHE A 312 13.15 8.74 10.64
C PHE A 312 13.92 9.63 11.62
N SER A 313 14.42 10.75 11.17
CA SER A 313 15.16 11.65 12.05
C SER A 313 14.91 13.12 11.71
N VAL A 314 15.25 13.99 12.65
CA VAL A 314 15.20 15.44 12.46
C VAL A 314 16.15 15.84 11.33
N ASN A 315 15.70 16.75 10.45
CA ASN A 315 16.56 17.31 9.43
C ASN A 315 17.62 18.23 10.09
N ASN A 316 18.88 17.85 9.93
CA ASN A 316 20.05 18.58 10.41
C ASN A 316 20.88 19.17 9.25
N GLY A 317 20.33 19.23 8.05
CA GLY A 317 20.97 19.76 6.87
C GLY A 317 21.05 21.29 6.86
N PRO A 318 21.84 21.89 5.93
CA PRO A 318 21.98 23.34 5.79
C PRO A 318 20.68 24.09 5.44
N PHE A 319 19.66 23.36 4.97
CA PHE A 319 18.35 23.93 4.66
C PHE A 319 17.27 23.58 5.69
N ALA A 320 17.67 22.96 6.81
CA ALA A 320 16.74 22.59 7.87
C ALA A 320 15.89 23.76 8.37
N GLY A 321 14.61 23.55 8.52
CA GLY A 321 13.63 24.53 9.03
C GLY A 321 13.24 25.65 8.06
N LYS A 322 13.70 25.60 6.80
CA LYS A 322 13.35 26.64 5.81
C LYS A 322 11.98 26.38 5.15
N GLU A 323 11.52 25.18 5.11
CA GLU A 323 10.33 24.77 4.34
C GLU A 323 9.27 24.10 5.19
N GLY A 324 9.64 23.39 6.26
CA GLY A 324 8.73 22.70 7.15
C GLY A 324 8.18 23.56 8.28
N GLN A 325 6.97 23.27 8.73
CA GLN A 325 6.37 23.84 9.94
C GLN A 325 6.73 23.02 11.18
N PHE A 326 6.77 21.69 11.04
CA PHE A 326 7.05 20.72 12.10
C PHE A 326 8.43 20.10 11.89
N VAL A 327 9.43 20.63 12.59
CA VAL A 327 10.85 20.34 12.34
C VAL A 327 11.59 19.75 13.56
N THR A 328 10.91 19.61 14.70
CA THR A 328 11.52 19.13 15.94
C THR A 328 11.30 17.65 16.18
N SER A 329 12.18 16.98 16.95
CA SER A 329 12.02 15.58 17.33
C SER A 329 10.70 15.33 18.06
N ARG A 330 10.25 16.28 18.89
CA ARG A 330 8.98 16.19 19.58
C ARG A 330 7.80 16.14 18.60
N HIS A 331 7.76 17.02 17.60
CA HIS A 331 6.70 17.02 16.60
C HIS A 331 6.65 15.70 15.82
N ILE A 332 7.82 15.20 15.39
CA ILE A 332 7.93 13.94 14.65
C ILE A 332 7.47 12.78 15.55
N ARG A 333 7.93 12.75 16.81
CA ARG A 333 7.54 11.72 17.78
C ARG A 333 6.04 11.69 17.99
N ASP A 334 5.46 12.83 18.36
CA ASP A 334 4.02 12.94 18.66
C ASP A 334 3.18 12.48 17.44
N ARG A 335 3.61 12.85 16.24
CA ARG A 335 2.93 12.43 15.00
C ARG A 335 3.05 10.93 14.73
N LEU A 336 4.24 10.34 14.90
CA LEU A 336 4.47 8.92 14.71
C LEU A 336 3.69 8.07 15.73
N TYR A 337 3.67 8.49 17.00
CA TYR A 337 2.90 7.79 18.02
C TYR A 337 1.38 7.93 17.81
N LYS A 338 0.92 9.08 17.31
CA LYS A 338 -0.49 9.24 16.89
C LYS A 338 -0.85 8.31 15.73
N GLU A 339 0.09 8.01 14.80
CA GLU A 339 -0.14 7.06 13.73
C GLU A 339 -0.39 5.64 14.25
N LEU A 340 0.30 5.22 15.33
CA LEU A 340 0.08 3.90 15.94
C LEU A 340 -1.34 3.70 16.46
N GLU A 341 -2.07 4.78 16.72
CA GLU A 341 -3.46 4.70 17.16
C GLU A 341 -4.40 4.22 16.05
N ARG A 342 -4.01 4.45 14.79
CA ARG A 342 -4.81 4.10 13.59
C ARG A 342 -4.22 2.92 12.82
N ASN A 343 -2.91 2.74 12.89
CA ASN A 343 -2.17 1.79 12.08
C ASN A 343 -1.48 0.71 12.92
N VAL A 344 -2.16 -0.42 13.11
CA VAL A 344 -1.63 -1.55 13.91
C VAL A 344 -0.48 -2.31 13.25
N SER A 345 -0.31 -2.17 11.93
CA SER A 345 0.79 -2.80 11.20
C SER A 345 2.09 -2.00 11.29
N LEU A 346 2.03 -0.81 11.88
CA LEU A 346 3.18 0.04 12.11
C LEU A 346 3.76 -0.20 13.51
N ARG A 347 5.07 -0.15 13.64
CA ARG A 347 5.76 -0.12 14.94
C ARG A 347 6.75 1.04 14.96
N VAL A 348 6.78 1.76 16.06
CA VAL A 348 7.71 2.88 16.27
C VAL A 348 8.49 2.63 17.54
N LYS A 349 9.81 2.78 17.46
CA LYS A 349 10.73 2.75 18.60
C LYS A 349 11.62 3.98 18.56
N ASP A 350 12.06 4.44 19.73
CA ASP A 350 13.10 5.45 19.80
C ASP A 350 14.41 4.85 19.20
N GLY A 351 15.09 5.63 18.37
CA GLY A 351 16.29 5.19 17.68
C GLY A 351 17.57 5.35 18.53
N GLU A 352 18.73 5.18 17.88
CA GLU A 352 20.04 5.28 18.54
C GLU A 352 20.33 6.69 19.09
N THR A 353 19.74 7.72 18.51
CA THR A 353 19.87 9.11 18.95
C THR A 353 18.52 9.67 19.38
N PRO A 354 18.50 10.68 20.29
CA PRO A 354 17.23 11.28 20.75
C PRO A 354 16.39 11.93 19.65
N ASP A 355 17.01 12.23 18.50
CA ASP A 355 16.39 12.86 17.33
C ASP A 355 16.05 11.86 16.22
N SER A 356 16.11 10.55 16.50
CA SER A 356 15.83 9.48 15.54
C SER A 356 14.79 8.48 16.07
N PHE A 357 14.03 7.90 15.15
CA PHE A 357 12.98 6.93 15.41
C PHE A 357 13.11 5.78 14.41
N GLU A 358 13.04 4.55 14.89
CA GLU A 358 12.91 3.37 14.05
C GLU A 358 11.43 3.12 13.76
N VAL A 359 11.05 3.22 12.50
CA VAL A 359 9.69 3.02 12.03
C VAL A 359 9.64 1.76 11.19
N SER A 360 8.87 0.77 11.64
CA SER A 360 8.76 -0.54 10.99
C SER A 360 7.37 -0.73 10.42
N GLY A 361 7.29 -1.21 9.18
CA GLY A 361 6.06 -1.49 8.45
C GLY A 361 6.15 -2.78 7.64
N ARG A 362 5.09 -3.14 6.95
CA ARG A 362 5.03 -4.37 6.16
C ARG A 362 5.82 -4.30 4.85
N GLY A 363 6.00 -3.11 4.29
CA GLY A 363 6.71 -2.91 3.04
C GLY A 363 7.10 -1.45 2.82
N GLU A 364 7.79 -1.20 1.71
CA GLU A 364 8.27 0.13 1.34
C GLU A 364 7.13 1.10 1.03
N LEU A 365 6.08 0.62 0.35
CA LEU A 365 4.93 1.46 0.00
C LEU A 365 4.20 1.93 1.25
N HIS A 366 4.02 1.07 2.25
CA HIS A 366 3.41 1.43 3.51
C HIS A 366 4.14 2.58 4.20
N LEU A 367 5.49 2.50 4.28
CA LEU A 367 6.31 3.56 4.87
C LEU A 367 6.35 4.82 3.99
N SER A 368 6.37 4.70 2.66
CA SER A 368 6.36 5.85 1.76
C SER A 368 5.05 6.63 1.81
N VAL A 369 3.92 5.96 2.00
CA VAL A 369 2.61 6.59 2.23
C VAL A 369 2.63 7.43 3.51
N LEU A 370 3.19 6.89 4.60
CA LEU A 370 3.32 7.62 5.87
C LEU A 370 4.22 8.86 5.70
N ILE A 371 5.37 8.72 5.05
CA ILE A 371 6.29 9.83 4.80
C ILE A 371 5.60 10.92 3.96
N GLU A 372 4.90 10.54 2.91
CA GLU A 372 4.18 11.49 2.05
C GLU A 372 3.03 12.19 2.78
N THR A 373 2.31 11.47 3.66
CA THR A 373 1.28 12.06 4.53
C THR A 373 1.90 13.11 5.44
N MET A 374 2.99 12.78 6.14
CA MET A 374 3.70 13.73 7.01
C MET A 374 4.22 14.94 6.21
N ARG A 375 4.76 14.72 5.01
CA ARG A 375 5.21 15.80 4.11
C ARG A 375 4.09 16.78 3.80
N ARG A 376 2.89 16.29 3.46
CA ARG A 376 1.71 17.12 3.15
C ARG A 376 1.15 17.83 4.39
N GLU A 377 1.30 17.24 5.56
CA GLU A 377 0.96 17.88 6.84
C GLU A 377 1.93 19.00 7.25
N GLY A 378 3.03 19.18 6.52
CA GLY A 378 4.02 20.24 6.77
C GLY A 378 5.24 19.82 7.58
N PHE A 379 5.47 18.52 7.75
CA PHE A 379 6.67 17.99 8.41
C PHE A 379 7.90 18.07 7.51
N GLU A 380 9.04 18.27 8.16
CA GLU A 380 10.36 18.17 7.56
C GLU A 380 11.20 17.16 8.33
N LEU A 381 11.74 16.16 7.62
CA LEU A 381 12.47 15.05 8.23
C LEU A 381 13.48 14.43 7.26
N LEU A 382 14.42 13.66 7.81
CA LEU A 382 15.31 12.79 7.07
C LEU A 382 14.84 11.35 7.20
N VAL A 383 14.93 10.59 6.12
CA VAL A 383 14.65 9.14 6.14
C VAL A 383 15.83 8.35 5.58
N SER A 384 16.09 7.20 6.19
CA SER A 384 17.12 6.26 5.76
C SER A 384 16.62 5.32 4.68
N ARG A 385 17.54 4.56 4.08
CA ARG A 385 17.19 3.42 3.24
C ARG A 385 16.37 2.40 4.03
N PRO A 386 15.35 1.77 3.42
CA PRO A 386 14.64 0.63 4.00
C PRO A 386 15.60 -0.53 4.29
N LYS A 387 15.44 -1.16 5.45
CA LYS A 387 16.17 -2.35 5.85
C LYS A 387 15.19 -3.46 6.20
N VAL A 388 15.48 -4.68 5.80
CA VAL A 388 14.67 -5.85 6.20
C VAL A 388 14.92 -6.18 7.66
N ILE A 389 13.88 -6.67 8.33
CA ILE A 389 13.94 -7.10 9.71
C ILE A 389 14.35 -8.57 9.73
N PHE A 390 15.52 -8.86 10.32
CA PHE A 390 15.98 -10.23 10.54
C PHE A 390 15.32 -10.83 11.78
N LYS A 391 15.05 -12.13 11.74
CA LYS A 391 14.58 -12.89 12.89
C LYS A 391 15.59 -13.99 13.23
N GLU A 392 15.66 -14.36 14.50
CA GLU A 392 16.38 -15.55 14.93
C GLU A 392 15.37 -16.68 15.15
N ILE A 393 15.46 -17.71 14.34
CA ILE A 393 14.58 -18.88 14.39
C ILE A 393 15.47 -20.09 14.64
N ASP A 394 15.23 -20.79 15.73
CA ASP A 394 16.05 -21.95 16.18
C ASP A 394 17.56 -21.66 16.25
N GLY A 395 17.94 -20.43 16.65
CA GLY A 395 19.33 -19.99 16.75
C GLY A 395 19.98 -19.65 15.40
N VAL A 396 19.21 -19.61 14.31
CA VAL A 396 19.66 -19.24 12.97
C VAL A 396 19.12 -17.88 12.60
N LYS A 397 19.99 -17.00 12.11
CA LYS A 397 19.59 -15.69 11.54
C LYS A 397 18.83 -15.91 10.25
N CYS A 398 17.54 -15.55 10.23
CA CYS A 398 16.64 -15.68 9.10
C CYS A 398 16.25 -14.31 8.55
N GLU A 399 15.96 -14.27 7.25
CA GLU A 399 15.51 -13.09 6.52
C GLU A 399 14.17 -13.35 5.80
N PRO A 400 13.35 -12.31 5.57
CA PRO A 400 12.11 -12.47 4.85
C PRO A 400 12.39 -12.77 3.37
N ILE A 401 11.74 -13.82 2.87
CA ILE A 401 11.74 -14.24 1.46
C ILE A 401 10.40 -13.84 0.86
N GLU A 402 10.44 -13.39 -0.36
CA GLU A 402 9.26 -13.02 -1.14
C GLU A 402 9.14 -13.88 -2.39
N LEU A 403 7.91 -14.19 -2.77
CA LEU A 403 7.56 -14.70 -4.07
C LEU A 403 7.44 -13.51 -5.02
N LEU A 404 8.39 -13.39 -5.93
CA LEU A 404 8.44 -12.35 -6.95
C LEU A 404 7.95 -12.93 -8.27
N VAL A 405 6.93 -12.31 -8.86
CA VAL A 405 6.43 -12.66 -10.18
C VAL A 405 6.69 -11.50 -11.13
N VAL A 406 7.40 -11.77 -12.20
CA VAL A 406 7.70 -10.81 -13.25
C VAL A 406 7.11 -11.29 -14.57
N ASN A 407 6.52 -10.37 -15.35
CA ASN A 407 6.13 -10.62 -16.72
C ASN A 407 6.97 -9.70 -17.60
N VAL A 408 7.76 -10.27 -18.50
CA VAL A 408 8.78 -9.54 -19.24
C VAL A 408 8.75 -9.90 -20.72
N PRO A 409 9.09 -8.98 -21.65
CA PRO A 409 9.30 -9.30 -23.06
C PRO A 409 10.33 -10.42 -23.23
N ASP A 410 10.13 -11.32 -24.18
CA ASP A 410 10.98 -12.50 -24.40
C ASP A 410 12.44 -12.14 -24.63
N ASP A 411 12.73 -11.00 -25.27
CA ASP A 411 14.08 -10.50 -25.49
C ASP A 411 14.80 -10.00 -24.22
N CYS A 412 14.04 -9.76 -23.13
CA CYS A 412 14.55 -9.25 -21.87
C CYS A 412 14.75 -10.35 -20.81
N VAL A 413 14.22 -11.56 -21.02
CA VAL A 413 14.21 -12.68 -20.06
C VAL A 413 15.60 -12.99 -19.50
N GLY A 414 16.61 -13.14 -20.36
CA GLY A 414 17.97 -13.49 -19.95
C GLY A 414 18.60 -12.45 -19.00
N ASN A 415 18.42 -11.17 -19.30
CA ASN A 415 18.94 -10.07 -18.47
C ASN A 415 18.29 -10.03 -17.08
N VAL A 416 16.96 -10.22 -17.04
CA VAL A 416 16.20 -10.22 -15.78
C VAL A 416 16.60 -11.40 -14.90
N ILE A 417 16.73 -12.62 -15.46
CA ILE A 417 17.17 -13.82 -14.72
C ILE A 417 18.58 -13.61 -14.16
N GLU A 418 19.52 -13.10 -14.95
CA GLU A 418 20.88 -12.83 -14.49
C GLU A 418 20.90 -11.85 -13.31
N LYS A 419 20.18 -10.74 -13.41
CA LYS A 419 20.14 -9.71 -12.38
C LYS A 419 19.49 -10.18 -11.09
N LEU A 420 18.35 -10.88 -11.18
CA LEU A 420 17.68 -11.46 -10.03
C LEU A 420 18.52 -12.56 -9.39
N GLY A 421 19.23 -13.37 -10.16
CA GLY A 421 20.16 -14.37 -9.64
C GLY A 421 21.30 -13.75 -8.82
N ARG A 422 21.88 -12.61 -9.27
CA ARG A 422 22.88 -11.84 -8.51
C ARG A 422 22.31 -11.29 -7.18
N ARG A 423 21.00 -11.03 -7.14
CA ARG A 423 20.25 -10.59 -5.96
C ARG A 423 19.72 -11.75 -5.10
N LYS A 424 20.24 -12.98 -5.32
CA LYS A 424 19.89 -14.22 -4.61
C LYS A 424 18.47 -14.71 -4.88
N GLY A 425 17.88 -14.32 -6.01
CA GLY A 425 16.62 -14.88 -6.50
C GLY A 425 16.81 -16.31 -7.04
N GLU A 426 15.97 -17.22 -6.59
CA GLU A 426 15.88 -18.60 -7.06
C GLU A 426 14.64 -18.72 -7.94
N MET A 427 14.83 -19.05 -9.22
CA MET A 427 13.73 -19.23 -10.16
C MET A 427 12.93 -20.47 -9.81
N VAL A 428 11.64 -20.33 -9.61
CA VAL A 428 10.70 -21.42 -9.26
C VAL A 428 9.97 -21.92 -10.50
N ASN A 429 9.49 -21.00 -11.33
CA ASN A 429 8.69 -21.31 -12.51
C ASN A 429 8.95 -20.31 -13.64
N MET A 430 8.74 -20.77 -14.88
CA MET A 430 8.82 -19.94 -16.07
C MET A 430 7.82 -20.46 -17.10
N GLU A 431 6.91 -19.60 -17.53
CA GLU A 431 5.83 -19.93 -18.47
C GLU A 431 5.75 -18.89 -19.59
N PRO A 432 5.52 -19.31 -20.83
CA PRO A 432 5.20 -18.37 -21.90
C PRO A 432 3.89 -17.62 -21.58
N ALA A 433 3.93 -16.30 -21.70
CA ALA A 433 2.75 -15.44 -21.61
C ALA A 433 2.32 -14.96 -23.00
N GLU A 434 1.23 -14.22 -23.08
CA GLU A 434 0.72 -13.71 -24.34
C GLU A 434 1.56 -12.55 -24.89
N ALA A 435 1.40 -12.25 -26.18
CA ALA A 435 2.01 -11.12 -26.88
C ALA A 435 3.55 -11.06 -26.84
N GLY A 436 4.25 -12.22 -26.83
CA GLY A 436 5.72 -12.26 -26.83
C GLY A 436 6.32 -11.89 -25.47
N HIS A 437 5.62 -12.23 -24.39
CA HIS A 437 6.09 -12.09 -23.01
C HIS A 437 6.30 -13.46 -22.37
N THR A 438 7.13 -13.47 -21.33
CA THR A 438 7.36 -14.64 -20.46
C THR A 438 7.08 -14.24 -19.02
N LYS A 439 6.27 -15.03 -18.32
CA LYS A 439 6.03 -14.94 -16.89
C LYS A 439 7.07 -15.78 -16.16
N ILE A 440 7.73 -15.21 -15.15
CA ILE A 440 8.77 -15.88 -14.38
C ILE A 440 8.51 -15.65 -12.89
N GLU A 441 8.63 -16.71 -12.10
CA GLU A 441 8.44 -16.68 -10.65
C GLU A 441 9.76 -16.96 -9.94
N PHE A 442 10.08 -16.15 -8.93
CA PHE A 442 11.30 -16.26 -8.12
C PHE A 442 10.96 -16.27 -6.64
N ARG A 443 11.70 -17.05 -5.88
CA ARG A 443 11.83 -16.87 -4.42
C ARG A 443 13.08 -16.05 -4.16
N ILE A 444 12.94 -14.88 -3.57
CA ILE A 444 14.02 -13.92 -3.43
C ILE A 444 13.99 -13.25 -2.05
N PRO A 445 15.14 -13.00 -1.41
CA PRO A 445 15.18 -12.17 -0.21
C PRO A 445 14.56 -10.80 -0.44
N ALA A 446 13.69 -10.32 0.44
CA ALA A 446 13.03 -9.02 0.31
C ALA A 446 14.03 -7.87 0.06
N ARG A 447 15.22 -7.92 0.71
CA ARG A 447 16.31 -6.95 0.45
C ARG A 447 16.87 -7.00 -0.98
N GLY A 448 16.65 -8.10 -1.70
CA GLY A 448 17.04 -8.24 -3.12
C GLY A 448 16.11 -7.48 -4.06
N ILE A 449 14.88 -7.23 -3.65
CA ILE A 449 13.90 -6.46 -4.42
C ILE A 449 14.09 -4.95 -4.22
N ILE A 450 14.53 -4.55 -2.99
CA ILE A 450 14.76 -3.14 -2.64
C ILE A 450 15.69 -2.48 -3.67
N GLY A 451 15.19 -1.41 -4.32
CA GLY A 451 15.91 -0.66 -5.34
C GLY A 451 16.05 -1.36 -6.71
N TYR A 452 15.34 -2.47 -6.96
CA TYR A 452 15.38 -3.15 -8.25
C TYR A 452 14.34 -2.64 -9.24
N ARG A 453 13.23 -2.10 -8.79
CA ARG A 453 12.09 -1.69 -9.64
C ARG A 453 12.48 -0.72 -10.75
N THR A 454 13.27 0.30 -10.43
CA THR A 454 13.72 1.29 -11.43
C THR A 454 14.65 0.65 -12.47
N GLU A 455 15.55 -0.24 -12.03
CA GLU A 455 16.45 -1.00 -12.91
C GLU A 455 15.65 -1.96 -13.81
N PHE A 456 14.68 -2.68 -13.24
CA PHE A 456 13.80 -3.59 -13.96
C PHE A 456 13.01 -2.89 -15.08
N LEU A 457 12.41 -1.72 -14.81
CA LEU A 457 11.71 -0.95 -15.83
C LEU A 457 12.64 -0.52 -16.98
N THR A 458 13.89 -0.18 -16.67
CA THR A 458 14.88 0.15 -17.70
C THR A 458 15.25 -1.08 -18.53
N ASP A 459 15.45 -2.23 -17.89
CA ASP A 459 15.82 -3.48 -18.56
C ASP A 459 14.71 -4.01 -19.47
N THR A 460 13.47 -3.79 -19.09
CA THR A 460 12.27 -4.23 -19.82
C THR A 460 11.69 -3.14 -20.71
N LYS A 461 12.42 -2.04 -20.94
CA LYS A 461 12.00 -0.89 -21.75
C LYS A 461 10.65 -0.28 -21.34
N GLY A 462 10.27 -0.47 -20.07
CA GLY A 462 9.00 -0.03 -19.49
C GLY A 462 7.81 -0.98 -19.75
N GLU A 463 8.01 -2.10 -20.44
CA GLU A 463 6.94 -3.06 -20.77
C GLU A 463 6.77 -4.16 -19.72
N GLY A 464 7.78 -4.38 -18.85
CA GLY A 464 7.73 -5.41 -17.82
C GLY A 464 6.84 -5.02 -16.61
N THR A 465 6.16 -6.01 -16.04
CA THR A 465 5.45 -5.87 -14.78
C THR A 465 6.12 -6.70 -13.69
N MET A 466 6.11 -6.20 -12.46
CA MET A 466 6.76 -6.81 -11.31
C MET A 466 5.85 -6.73 -10.09
N ASN A 467 5.52 -7.89 -9.53
CA ASN A 467 4.71 -8.04 -8.33
C ASN A 467 5.41 -8.99 -7.36
N HIS A 468 5.34 -8.69 -6.07
CA HIS A 468 5.96 -9.52 -5.05
C HIS A 468 5.08 -9.61 -3.81
N ILE A 469 5.26 -10.67 -3.04
CA ILE A 469 4.53 -10.93 -1.80
C ILE A 469 5.40 -11.72 -0.83
N PHE A 470 5.24 -11.44 0.47
CA PHE A 470 5.92 -12.20 1.52
C PHE A 470 5.52 -13.69 1.46
N ASP A 471 6.52 -14.57 1.47
CA ASP A 471 6.33 -16.02 1.46
C ASP A 471 6.69 -16.66 2.81
N ALA A 472 7.93 -16.51 3.26
CA ALA A 472 8.43 -17.16 4.48
C ALA A 472 9.65 -16.44 5.05
N TYR A 473 10.12 -16.90 6.23
CA TYR A 473 11.45 -16.59 6.73
C TYR A 473 12.38 -17.76 6.45
N GLU A 474 13.55 -17.50 5.83
CA GLU A 474 14.59 -18.50 5.56
C GLU A 474 15.94 -18.04 6.09
N PRO A 475 16.90 -18.96 6.28
CA PRO A 475 18.26 -18.61 6.66
C PRO A 475 18.88 -17.57 5.73
N TYR A 476 19.66 -16.65 6.30
CA TYR A 476 20.33 -15.58 5.58
C TYR A 476 21.14 -16.09 4.38
N LYS A 477 20.84 -15.61 3.17
CA LYS A 477 21.43 -16.07 1.89
C LYS A 477 22.75 -15.37 1.52
N GLY A 478 23.40 -14.70 2.46
CA GLY A 478 24.66 -13.99 2.23
C GLY A 478 24.45 -12.58 1.63
N ASP A 479 25.53 -11.84 1.40
CA ASP A 479 25.48 -10.45 0.98
C ASP A 479 24.89 -10.29 -0.43
N ILE A 480 24.12 -9.23 -0.59
CA ILE A 480 23.59 -8.78 -1.88
C ILE A 480 24.23 -7.42 -2.17
N GLN A 481 24.87 -7.32 -3.33
CA GLN A 481 25.43 -6.07 -3.78
C GLN A 481 24.28 -5.09 -4.09
N ALA A 482 24.26 -3.97 -3.39
CA ALA A 482 23.32 -2.89 -3.62
C ALA A 482 23.60 -2.19 -4.97
N ARG A 483 23.40 -0.91 -5.09
CA ARG A 483 23.70 -0.12 -6.28
C ARG A 483 25.17 -0.23 -6.70
N VAL A 484 25.44 -0.55 -7.96
CA VAL A 484 26.79 -0.66 -8.53
C VAL A 484 27.37 0.69 -8.90
N ARG A 485 26.52 1.69 -9.22
CA ARG A 485 26.93 3.04 -9.65
C ARG A 485 27.01 3.99 -8.45
N GLY A 486 28.05 4.82 -8.41
CA GLY A 486 28.22 5.89 -7.43
C GLY A 486 27.29 7.08 -7.68
N THR A 487 27.40 8.12 -6.87
CA THR A 487 26.64 9.36 -6.98
C THR A 487 27.48 10.55 -7.37
N ILE A 488 26.86 11.53 -8.01
CA ILE A 488 27.43 12.86 -8.21
C ILE A 488 27.01 13.72 -7.03
N VAL A 489 27.99 14.20 -6.27
CA VAL A 489 27.77 14.93 -5.01
C VAL A 489 28.23 16.38 -5.18
N ALA A 490 27.42 17.33 -4.73
CA ALA A 490 27.80 18.74 -4.74
C ALA A 490 28.96 18.97 -3.77
N PHE A 491 30.01 19.65 -4.27
CA PHE A 491 31.26 19.94 -3.53
C PHE A 491 31.15 21.23 -2.70
N GLU A 492 30.39 22.21 -3.18
CA GLU A 492 30.25 23.53 -2.55
C GLU A 492 28.78 23.95 -2.43
N PRO A 493 28.44 24.75 -1.41
CA PRO A 493 27.14 25.38 -1.33
C PRO A 493 27.01 26.51 -2.36
N GLY A 494 25.81 26.68 -2.90
CA GLY A 494 25.53 27.76 -3.86
C GLY A 494 24.32 27.46 -4.72
N LYS A 495 24.25 28.12 -5.86
CA LYS A 495 23.18 27.92 -6.86
C LYS A 495 23.74 27.22 -8.09
N SER A 496 23.12 26.15 -8.52
CA SER A 496 23.53 25.42 -9.71
C SER A 496 23.44 26.30 -10.96
N VAL A 497 24.47 26.26 -11.79
CA VAL A 497 24.54 27.05 -13.04
C VAL A 497 24.70 26.13 -14.25
N THR A 498 24.25 26.61 -15.42
CA THR A 498 24.26 25.84 -16.67
C THR A 498 25.65 25.29 -16.99
N TYR A 499 26.73 26.08 -16.81
CA TYR A 499 28.09 25.65 -17.09
C TYR A 499 28.58 24.53 -16.15
N GLY A 500 28.29 24.64 -14.85
CA GLY A 500 28.62 23.61 -13.87
C GLY A 500 27.90 22.28 -14.15
N LEU A 501 26.60 22.35 -14.47
CA LEU A 501 25.78 21.18 -14.83
C LEU A 501 26.18 20.56 -16.17
N TYR A 502 26.56 21.37 -17.16
CA TYR A 502 27.06 20.88 -18.45
C TYR A 502 28.30 20.00 -18.29
N ASN A 503 29.23 20.41 -17.42
CA ASN A 503 30.42 19.61 -17.11
C ASN A 503 30.09 18.34 -16.30
N ALA A 504 29.01 18.38 -15.51
CA ALA A 504 28.58 17.27 -14.68
C ALA A 504 27.81 16.19 -15.50
N GLN A 505 27.03 16.59 -16.51
CA GLN A 505 26.24 15.65 -17.31
C GLN A 505 27.08 14.64 -18.11
N ASP A 506 28.33 14.96 -18.44
CA ASP A 506 29.27 14.03 -19.07
C ASP A 506 29.70 12.88 -18.13
N LYS A 507 29.43 13.00 -16.84
CA LYS A 507 29.79 12.03 -15.79
C LYS A 507 28.62 11.14 -15.40
N GLY A 508 27.39 11.50 -15.78
CA GLY A 508 26.21 10.72 -15.47
C GLY A 508 24.90 11.51 -15.56
N ASP A 509 23.84 10.93 -15.02
CA ASP A 509 22.49 11.46 -15.09
C ASP A 509 22.24 12.44 -13.95
N LEU A 510 21.78 13.67 -14.25
CA LEU A 510 21.52 14.70 -13.25
C LEU A 510 20.09 14.64 -12.72
N PHE A 511 19.92 15.01 -11.44
CA PHE A 511 18.62 15.09 -10.75
C PHE A 511 18.11 16.53 -10.62
N ILE A 512 18.98 17.52 -10.86
CA ILE A 512 18.66 18.94 -10.72
C ILE A 512 18.94 19.69 -12.02
N GLY A 513 18.19 20.75 -12.23
CA GLY A 513 18.39 21.73 -13.30
C GLY A 513 19.16 22.97 -12.81
N PRO A 514 19.39 23.97 -13.70
CA PRO A 514 20.00 25.24 -13.34
C PRO A 514 19.09 26.05 -12.41
N GLY A 515 19.74 26.85 -11.53
CA GLY A 515 19.02 27.72 -10.61
C GLY A 515 18.57 27.07 -9.30
N VAL A 516 18.92 25.82 -9.04
CA VAL A 516 18.61 25.09 -7.80
C VAL A 516 19.67 25.38 -6.73
N ASP A 517 19.22 25.70 -5.51
CA ASP A 517 20.13 25.85 -4.38
C ASP A 517 20.64 24.48 -3.93
N VAL A 518 21.96 24.38 -3.76
CA VAL A 518 22.66 23.16 -3.35
C VAL A 518 23.57 23.43 -2.16
N TYR A 519 23.92 22.38 -1.44
CA TYR A 519 24.89 22.42 -0.34
C TYR A 519 25.89 21.27 -0.47
N GLU A 520 27.04 21.40 0.18
CA GLU A 520 28.07 20.36 0.22
C GLU A 520 27.49 19.04 0.76
N GLY A 521 27.71 17.94 0.05
CA GLY A 521 27.17 16.63 0.40
C GLY A 521 25.77 16.33 -0.16
N MET A 522 25.11 17.29 -0.84
CA MET A 522 23.86 17.04 -1.55
C MET A 522 24.13 16.21 -2.81
N ILE A 523 23.35 15.16 -3.03
CA ILE A 523 23.43 14.30 -4.22
C ILE A 523 22.65 14.98 -5.33
N VAL A 524 23.33 15.26 -6.44
CA VAL A 524 22.79 15.99 -7.59
C VAL A 524 22.67 15.14 -8.85
N GLY A 525 23.14 13.89 -8.81
CA GLY A 525 23.06 12.97 -9.94
C GLY A 525 23.59 11.57 -9.63
N LEU A 526 23.43 10.67 -10.61
CA LEU A 526 23.93 9.30 -10.63
C LEU A 526 25.18 9.24 -11.50
N ASN A 527 26.32 8.83 -10.91
CA ASN A 527 27.59 8.69 -11.64
C ASN A 527 27.52 7.49 -12.63
N SER A 528 28.12 7.60 -13.77
CA SER A 528 28.30 6.48 -14.71
C SER A 528 29.28 5.41 -14.21
N ARG A 529 30.15 5.74 -13.23
CA ARG A 529 31.12 4.86 -12.57
C ARG A 529 30.66 4.39 -11.20
N GLY A 530 31.34 3.37 -10.65
CA GLY A 530 31.00 2.79 -9.34
C GLY A 530 31.34 3.66 -8.13
N GLU A 531 32.16 4.70 -8.29
CA GLU A 531 32.59 5.56 -7.19
C GLU A 531 31.81 6.87 -7.15
N ASP A 532 31.65 7.43 -5.95
CA ASP A 532 31.07 8.75 -5.78
C ASP A 532 32.01 9.84 -6.34
N LEU A 533 31.42 10.85 -6.94
CA LEU A 533 32.16 11.92 -7.58
C LEU A 533 31.70 13.29 -7.05
N ALA A 534 32.60 13.98 -6.35
CA ALA A 534 32.36 15.35 -5.91
C ALA A 534 32.57 16.33 -7.07
N ILE A 535 31.56 17.12 -7.40
CA ILE A 535 31.61 18.11 -8.50
C ILE A 535 31.09 19.47 -8.02
N ASN A 536 31.73 20.54 -8.49
CA ASN A 536 31.22 21.88 -8.30
C ASN A 536 30.21 22.24 -9.41
N VAL A 537 28.90 22.11 -9.09
CA VAL A 537 27.79 22.48 -9.99
C VAL A 537 27.47 23.98 -9.98
N CYS A 538 28.09 24.74 -9.07
CA CYS A 538 27.92 26.19 -8.96
C CYS A 538 29.00 26.98 -9.74
N LYS A 539 29.92 26.26 -10.42
CA LYS A 539 31.04 26.86 -11.13
C LYS A 539 30.56 27.63 -12.36
N GLU A 540 30.81 28.94 -12.38
CA GLU A 540 30.57 29.80 -13.53
C GLU A 540 31.65 29.69 -14.59
N LYS A 541 31.31 29.98 -15.84
CA LYS A 541 32.29 30.08 -16.93
C LYS A 541 33.15 31.35 -16.72
N HIS A 542 34.46 31.19 -16.51
CA HIS A 542 35.35 32.33 -16.49
C HIS A 542 35.42 32.95 -17.89
N LEU A 543 35.03 34.21 -17.99
CA LEU A 543 35.19 35.00 -19.19
C LEU A 543 36.68 35.28 -19.42
N THR A 544 37.29 34.60 -20.38
CA THR A 544 38.63 34.92 -20.85
C THR A 544 38.56 35.95 -21.98
N ASN A 545 39.33 37.04 -21.87
CA ASN A 545 39.38 38.14 -22.83
C ASN A 545 40.03 37.79 -24.20
N THR A 546 39.87 36.58 -24.71
CA THR A 546 40.41 36.19 -26.01
C THR A 546 39.30 36.01 -27.03
N ARG A 547 39.54 36.58 -28.20
CA ARG A 547 38.68 36.70 -29.40
C ARG A 547 38.07 35.40 -29.91
N ALA A 548 37.12 34.82 -29.23
CA ALA A 548 36.24 33.78 -29.75
C ALA A 548 34.77 34.13 -29.44
N SER A 549 34.36 35.34 -29.79
CA SER A 549 32.97 35.80 -29.63
C SER A 549 32.00 35.26 -30.70
N GLY A 550 32.43 34.23 -31.45
CA GLY A 550 31.63 33.64 -32.55
C GLY A 550 31.10 32.23 -32.30
N SER A 551 31.42 31.60 -31.17
CA SER A 551 30.96 30.23 -30.87
C SER A 551 30.44 30.05 -29.45
N ASP A 552 29.58 30.92 -29.00
CA ASP A 552 28.71 30.60 -27.86
C ASP A 552 27.58 29.69 -28.36
N ASP A 553 27.91 28.46 -28.71
CA ASP A 553 26.93 27.40 -28.85
C ASP A 553 26.19 27.31 -27.50
N ALA A 554 24.86 27.45 -27.56
CA ALA A 554 24.03 27.33 -26.38
C ALA A 554 24.28 25.97 -25.72
N LEU A 555 24.80 25.96 -24.49
CA LEU A 555 25.06 24.72 -23.74
C LEU A 555 23.75 23.98 -23.57
N ARG A 556 23.61 22.85 -24.25
CA ARG A 556 22.39 22.02 -24.16
C ARG A 556 22.54 21.10 -22.93
N LEU A 557 21.59 21.23 -22.01
CA LEU A 557 21.44 20.31 -20.88
C LEU A 557 20.40 19.24 -21.21
N VAL A 558 20.69 18.01 -20.85
CA VAL A 558 19.71 16.92 -20.82
C VAL A 558 18.73 17.23 -19.69
N PRO A 559 17.42 17.05 -19.88
CA PRO A 559 16.44 17.22 -18.81
C PRO A 559 16.80 16.36 -17.60
N PRO A 560 16.75 16.90 -16.37
CA PRO A 560 17.09 16.15 -15.17
C PRO A 560 16.06 15.05 -14.89
N LEU A 561 16.53 13.93 -14.35
CA LEU A 561 15.67 12.88 -13.86
C LEU A 561 14.87 13.37 -12.64
N GLN A 562 13.55 13.32 -12.74
CA GLN A 562 12.65 13.69 -11.65
C GLN A 562 12.66 12.57 -10.59
N MET A 563 13.05 12.92 -9.36
CA MET A 563 13.05 12.02 -8.22
C MET A 563 11.74 12.17 -7.43
N SER A 564 10.81 11.21 -7.57
CA SER A 564 9.68 11.08 -6.64
C SER A 564 10.17 10.55 -5.29
N LEU A 565 9.34 10.61 -4.25
CA LEU A 565 9.69 10.09 -2.93
C LEU A 565 10.06 8.60 -2.99
N GLU A 566 9.27 7.80 -3.69
CA GLU A 566 9.48 6.36 -3.86
C GLU A 566 10.82 6.10 -4.56
N LYS A 567 11.07 6.74 -5.70
CA LYS A 567 12.35 6.62 -6.41
C LYS A 567 13.53 7.05 -5.56
N ALA A 568 13.36 8.09 -4.74
CA ALA A 568 14.40 8.57 -3.84
C ALA A 568 14.73 7.54 -2.75
N ILE A 569 13.71 6.93 -2.12
CA ILE A 569 13.87 5.89 -1.10
C ILE A 569 14.51 4.63 -1.69
N GLU A 570 14.08 4.18 -2.86
CA GLU A 570 14.66 3.04 -3.56
C GLU A 570 16.11 3.28 -3.98
N PHE A 571 16.46 4.52 -4.35
CA PHE A 571 17.76 4.90 -4.89
C PHE A 571 18.87 4.93 -3.85
N ILE A 572 18.59 5.44 -2.64
CA ILE A 572 19.64 5.74 -1.65
C ILE A 572 20.38 4.49 -1.17
N ALA A 573 21.68 4.64 -0.95
CA ALA A 573 22.56 3.66 -0.32
C ALA A 573 22.55 3.79 1.22
N GLU A 574 23.28 2.94 1.92
CA GLU A 574 23.32 2.94 3.39
C GLU A 574 23.93 4.20 3.99
N ASP A 575 24.86 4.85 3.27
CA ASP A 575 25.53 6.08 3.65
C ASP A 575 24.79 7.35 3.18
N GLU A 576 23.57 7.19 2.67
CA GLU A 576 22.73 8.25 2.11
C GLU A 576 21.42 8.41 2.86
N LEU A 577 20.81 9.59 2.73
CA LEU A 577 19.53 9.95 3.32
C LEU A 577 18.66 10.70 2.30
N VAL A 578 17.35 10.56 2.44
CA VAL A 578 16.40 11.45 1.77
C VAL A 578 15.98 12.55 2.73
N GLU A 579 16.16 13.79 2.32
CA GLU A 579 15.64 14.97 2.98
C GLU A 579 14.25 15.26 2.41
N VAL A 580 13.24 15.06 3.24
CA VAL A 580 11.83 15.23 2.89
C VAL A 580 11.32 16.53 3.49
N THR A 581 10.82 17.41 2.64
CA THR A 581 10.23 18.69 3.05
C THR A 581 8.89 18.89 2.32
N PRO A 582 8.00 19.78 2.78
CA PRO A 582 6.74 20.07 2.10
C PRO A 582 6.89 20.46 0.62
N LYS A 583 8.01 21.11 0.26
CA LYS A 583 8.24 21.64 -1.09
C LYS A 583 9.18 20.81 -1.94
N ASN A 584 10.16 20.13 -1.31
CA ASN A 584 11.24 19.47 -2.02
C ASN A 584 11.56 18.08 -1.44
N ILE A 585 12.05 17.20 -2.30
CA ILE A 585 12.69 15.93 -1.96
C ILE A 585 14.13 16.05 -2.43
N ARG A 586 15.11 15.95 -1.51
CA ARG A 586 16.53 16.04 -1.80
C ARG A 586 17.25 14.79 -1.32
N LEU A 587 18.27 14.40 -2.03
CA LEU A 587 19.15 13.30 -1.64
C LEU A 587 20.44 13.88 -1.07
N ARG A 588 20.98 13.28 -0.02
CA ARG A 588 22.24 13.73 0.58
C ARG A 588 23.05 12.58 1.16
N LYS A 589 24.34 12.80 1.30
CA LYS A 589 25.19 11.92 2.11
C LYS A 589 24.90 12.12 3.61
N LYS A 590 25.09 11.07 4.42
CA LYS A 590 25.04 11.18 5.90
C LYS A 590 26.11 12.14 6.39
N THR A 591 27.34 11.93 5.95
CA THR A 591 28.48 12.81 6.20
C THR A 591 28.56 13.85 5.09
N LEU A 592 28.30 15.14 5.40
CA LEU A 592 28.25 16.20 4.39
C LEU A 592 29.64 16.62 3.93
N ASP A 593 30.61 16.71 4.85
CA ASP A 593 31.99 17.15 4.57
C ASP A 593 32.73 16.15 3.66
N THR A 594 33.19 16.63 2.51
CA THR A 594 33.85 15.82 1.49
C THR A 594 35.15 15.19 1.99
N LYS A 595 35.94 15.94 2.76
CA LYS A 595 37.22 15.44 3.28
C LYS A 595 37.01 14.30 4.30
N THR A 596 35.97 14.40 5.09
CA THR A 596 35.61 13.35 6.06
C THR A 596 35.16 12.10 5.34
N ARG A 597 34.31 12.21 4.32
CA ARG A 597 33.89 11.05 3.48
C ARG A 597 35.08 10.35 2.83
N GLU A 598 36.03 11.12 2.26
CA GLU A 598 37.24 10.53 1.66
C GLU A 598 38.12 9.79 2.67
N ARG A 599 38.14 10.24 3.92
CA ARG A 599 38.87 9.55 5.00
C ARG A 599 38.17 8.28 5.44
N GLU A 600 36.83 8.30 5.52
CA GLU A 600 36.01 7.14 5.86
C GLU A 600 36.11 6.05 4.78
N ALA A 601 36.11 6.43 3.50
CA ALA A 601 36.24 5.50 2.37
C ALA A 601 37.64 4.82 2.26
N ARG A 602 38.68 5.41 2.89
CA ARG A 602 40.04 4.84 2.93
C ARG A 602 40.29 3.91 4.13
N ARG A 603 39.38 3.87 5.09
CA ARG A 603 39.42 2.96 6.26
C ARG A 603 38.69 1.64 5.96
#